data_dd47f88a0b25ebedcd6aed186b2d8537
#
_entry.id   dd47f88a0b25ebedcd6aed186b2d8537
#
_cell.length_a   1.000
_cell.length_b   1.000
_cell.length_c   1.000
_cell.angle_alpha   90.00
_cell.angle_beta   90.00
_cell.angle_gamma   90.00
#
_symmetry.space_group_name_H-M   'P 1'
#
loop_
_entity.id
_entity.type
_entity.pdbx_description
1 polymer ?
#
loop_
_entity_poly.entity_id
_entity_poly.type
_entity_poly.pdbx_seq_one_letter_code
_entity_poly.pdbx_strand_id
1 'polypeptide(L)'
;MSRTLRRTLGLFALTAASALALPGVASAAEAFYGVTRDNRLVTFQSDNVTNVVPAHAITGLPGGEEIVGLDVRPLNGQLYALGKTSRLYVINPRTGAARQVGATPFIPALAGTGFGFDFDPTVDRIRVTSDTEQNLRINPDNGTVAGVDTNLAYGPGDPGAGTNPSVAGSAYTNSFAGATSTTLYDIDNARHALVIQNPPNNGTLTTVGALGTNNNAAAFDIGDGNIGYAVLTGEQNRQNLYRVDLTNGHATRATNFFIGTGQPLVGLAAAGTVPADTTAPDDSIALSSTQLRERLLSVGVRMSVACNEACTATAAVTFAGRPSGLNGAVVAGGPGRSTLTVALNQRTRNAIRRASVRLTVRITVIDGAGNRSRQTRVLRSQTLGQRRG
;
A
#
# COMPACT_ATOMS: atom_id res chain seq x y z
N MET A 1 -86.98 -43.61 20.68
CA MET A 1 -85.49 -43.92 20.80
C MET A 1 -84.74 -42.85 20.04
N SER A 2 -84.25 -41.85 20.79
CA SER A 2 -83.53 -40.69 20.28
C SER A 2 -82.05 -40.86 20.53
N ARG A 3 -81.22 -40.82 19.50
CA ARG A 3 -79.77 -40.77 19.64
C ARG A 3 -79.24 -39.36 19.35
N THR A 4 -78.83 -38.67 20.36
CA THR A 4 -78.19 -37.35 20.33
C THR A 4 -76.74 -37.50 19.85
N LEU A 5 -76.41 -36.79 18.75
CA LEU A 5 -75.07 -36.73 18.22
C LEU A 5 -74.37 -35.46 18.81
N ARG A 6 -73.36 -35.68 19.67
CA ARG A 6 -72.50 -34.62 20.18
C ARG A 6 -71.43 -34.29 19.14
N ARG A 7 -71.44 -33.06 18.59
CA ARG A 7 -70.37 -32.50 17.77
C ARG A 7 -69.34 -31.86 18.70
N THR A 8 -68.12 -32.39 18.74
CA THR A 8 -66.95 -31.78 19.31
C THR A 8 -66.33 -30.81 18.35
N LEU A 9 -66.35 -29.46 18.66
CA LEU A 9 -65.56 -28.46 17.94
C LEU A 9 -64.11 -28.54 18.44
N GLY A 10 -63.20 -28.94 17.55
CA GLY A 10 -61.76 -28.79 17.77
C GLY A 10 -61.33 -27.40 17.44
N LEU A 11 -60.80 -26.67 18.45
CA LEU A 11 -60.22 -25.35 18.30
C LEU A 11 -58.77 -25.56 17.80
N PHE A 12 -58.50 -25.24 16.57
CA PHE A 12 -57.14 -25.14 16.05
C PHE A 12 -56.57 -23.78 16.43
N ALA A 13 -55.63 -23.76 17.38
CA ALA A 13 -54.84 -22.53 17.68
C ALA A 13 -53.74 -22.41 16.60
N LEU A 14 -53.89 -21.41 15.74
CA LEU A 14 -52.87 -21.00 14.78
C LEU A 14 -51.84 -20.15 15.52
N THR A 15 -50.70 -20.74 15.88
CA THR A 15 -49.58 -19.98 16.38
C THR A 15 -48.86 -19.27 15.24
N ALA A 16 -49.09 -17.97 15.09
CA ALA A 16 -48.31 -17.13 14.18
C ALA A 16 -46.89 -16.99 14.74
N ALA A 17 -45.90 -17.67 14.15
CA ALA A 17 -44.52 -17.45 14.43
C ALA A 17 -44.10 -16.10 13.81
N SER A 18 -44.04 -15.05 14.63
CA SER A 18 -43.45 -13.77 14.24
C SER A 18 -41.94 -14.01 14.02
N ALA A 19 -41.50 -14.07 12.78
CA ALA A 19 -40.09 -13.98 12.43
C ALA A 19 -39.59 -12.61 12.86
N LEU A 20 -38.86 -12.52 13.96
CA LEU A 20 -38.05 -11.34 14.28
C LEU A 20 -37.00 -11.22 13.17
N ALA A 21 -37.19 -10.28 12.25
CA ALA A 21 -36.13 -9.82 11.36
C ALA A 21 -35.04 -9.21 12.27
N LEU A 22 -33.91 -9.91 12.40
CA LEU A 22 -32.72 -9.33 13.00
C LEU A 22 -32.37 -8.08 12.17
N PRO A 23 -32.11 -6.92 12.79
CA PRO A 23 -31.63 -5.77 12.07
C PRO A 23 -30.34 -6.18 11.39
N GLY A 24 -30.30 -6.11 10.05
CA GLY A 24 -29.07 -6.32 9.29
C GLY A 24 -28.01 -5.39 9.88
N VAL A 25 -26.90 -5.94 10.34
CA VAL A 25 -25.73 -5.13 10.70
C VAL A 25 -25.36 -4.33 9.44
N ALA A 26 -25.59 -3.02 9.49
CA ALA A 26 -25.11 -2.14 8.45
C ALA A 26 -23.58 -2.35 8.37
N SER A 27 -23.10 -2.86 7.26
CA SER A 27 -21.66 -2.95 7.02
C SER A 27 -21.09 -1.54 7.18
N ALA A 28 -20.07 -1.39 8.02
CA ALA A 28 -19.37 -0.12 8.14
C ALA A 28 -18.91 0.34 6.74
N ALA A 29 -18.90 1.66 6.52
CA ALA A 29 -18.40 2.19 5.26
C ALA A 29 -16.92 1.85 5.12
N GLU A 30 -16.52 1.34 3.96
CA GLU A 30 -15.13 1.06 3.63
C GLU A 30 -14.38 2.37 3.39
N ALA A 31 -13.21 2.50 3.99
CA ALA A 31 -12.32 3.63 3.75
C ALA A 31 -11.35 3.29 2.61
N PHE A 32 -11.07 4.28 1.75
CA PHE A 32 -10.17 4.10 0.61
C PHE A 32 -9.06 5.14 0.59
N TYR A 33 -7.89 4.71 0.16
CA TYR A 33 -6.90 5.56 -0.48
C TYR A 33 -7.14 5.53 -1.99
N GLY A 34 -7.07 6.71 -2.62
CA GLY A 34 -7.12 6.83 -4.07
C GLY A 34 -5.92 7.65 -4.55
N VAL A 35 -5.42 7.36 -5.74
CA VAL A 35 -4.43 8.21 -6.40
C VAL A 35 -5.02 8.77 -7.67
N THR A 36 -4.87 10.10 -7.85
CA THR A 36 -5.33 10.80 -9.05
C THR A 36 -4.25 10.82 -10.13
N ARG A 37 -4.65 11.02 -11.39
CA ARG A 37 -3.73 11.10 -12.53
C ARG A 37 -2.65 12.18 -12.40
N ASP A 38 -2.91 13.23 -11.63
CA ASP A 38 -1.94 14.29 -11.31
C ASP A 38 -1.13 14.01 -10.04
N ASN A 39 -0.99 12.73 -9.65
CA ASN A 39 -0.23 12.26 -8.50
C ASN A 39 -0.65 12.90 -7.17
N ARG A 40 -1.95 12.92 -6.89
CA ARG A 40 -2.45 13.33 -5.57
C ARG A 40 -3.03 12.11 -4.85
N LEU A 41 -2.63 11.94 -3.61
CA LEU A 41 -3.21 10.93 -2.71
C LEU A 41 -4.46 11.53 -2.06
N VAL A 42 -5.58 10.84 -2.17
CA VAL A 42 -6.88 11.21 -1.60
C VAL A 42 -7.41 10.10 -0.69
N THR A 43 -8.31 10.46 0.22
CA THR A 43 -9.06 9.48 1.03
C THR A 43 -10.55 9.79 0.97
N PHE A 44 -11.38 8.75 0.96
CA PHE A 44 -12.84 8.88 0.97
C PHE A 44 -13.49 7.60 1.51
N GLN A 45 -14.80 7.63 1.76
CA GLN A 45 -15.57 6.49 2.25
C GLN A 45 -16.49 5.95 1.15
N SER A 46 -16.78 4.64 1.19
CA SER A 46 -17.63 3.97 0.19
C SER A 46 -19.05 4.50 0.13
N ASP A 47 -19.57 5.06 1.21
CA ASP A 47 -20.91 5.66 1.32
C ASP A 47 -20.92 7.19 1.10
N ASN A 48 -19.74 7.82 1.06
CA ASN A 48 -19.58 9.26 0.89
C ASN A 48 -18.41 9.62 -0.04
N VAL A 49 -18.54 9.28 -1.31
CA VAL A 49 -17.49 9.48 -2.33
C VAL A 49 -17.30 10.95 -2.74
N THR A 50 -18.19 11.85 -2.31
CA THR A 50 -18.07 13.30 -2.60
C THR A 50 -17.23 14.04 -1.56
N ASN A 51 -17.16 13.51 -0.33
CA ASN A 51 -16.34 14.06 0.74
C ASN A 51 -14.92 13.49 0.65
N VAL A 52 -14.18 13.99 -0.31
CA VAL A 52 -12.77 13.63 -0.49
C VAL A 52 -11.93 14.51 0.42
N VAL A 53 -11.24 13.90 1.40
CA VAL A 53 -10.33 14.62 2.29
C VAL A 53 -9.18 15.23 1.47
N PRO A 54 -8.68 16.45 1.81
CA PRO A 54 -7.73 17.19 0.99
C PRO A 54 -6.57 16.33 0.50
N ALA A 55 -6.43 16.33 -0.80
CA ALA A 55 -5.43 15.54 -1.49
C ALA A 55 -4.01 16.05 -1.16
N HIS A 56 -3.15 15.17 -0.66
CA HIS A 56 -1.73 15.44 -0.57
C HIS A 56 -1.07 15.23 -1.93
N ALA A 57 -0.29 16.20 -2.40
CA ALA A 57 0.58 15.94 -3.54
C ALA A 57 1.57 14.82 -3.18
N ILE A 58 1.71 13.82 -4.03
CA ILE A 58 2.73 12.79 -3.85
C ILE A 58 4.07 13.41 -4.21
N THR A 59 4.97 13.48 -3.23
CA THR A 59 6.30 14.09 -3.36
C THR A 59 7.39 13.04 -3.29
N GLY A 60 8.60 13.35 -3.78
CA GLY A 60 9.71 12.39 -3.79
C GLY A 60 9.73 11.46 -5.00
N LEU A 61 8.85 11.66 -5.98
CA LEU A 61 8.87 10.99 -7.26
C LEU A 61 9.92 11.62 -8.18
N PRO A 62 10.59 10.85 -9.06
CA PRO A 62 11.39 11.39 -10.16
C PRO A 62 10.55 12.26 -11.09
N GLY A 63 11.20 13.20 -11.79
CA GLY A 63 10.49 14.04 -12.77
C GLY A 63 9.83 13.21 -13.87
N GLY A 64 8.54 13.47 -14.12
CA GLY A 64 7.75 12.75 -15.12
C GLY A 64 7.21 11.37 -14.69
N GLU A 65 7.41 10.98 -13.44
CA GLU A 65 6.81 9.74 -12.91
C GLU A 65 5.31 9.93 -12.69
N GLU A 66 4.53 8.93 -13.10
CA GLU A 66 3.09 8.82 -12.85
C GLU A 66 2.81 7.58 -12.01
N ILE A 67 2.01 7.70 -10.97
CA ILE A 67 1.52 6.53 -10.23
C ILE A 67 0.34 5.92 -11.00
N VAL A 68 0.38 4.60 -11.18
CA VAL A 68 -0.61 3.85 -11.96
C VAL A 68 -1.23 2.66 -11.20
N GLY A 69 -0.88 2.47 -9.95
CA GLY A 69 -1.45 1.45 -9.06
C GLY A 69 -1.20 1.80 -7.61
N LEU A 70 -2.06 1.35 -6.73
CA LEU A 70 -2.02 1.62 -5.29
C LEU A 70 -2.60 0.44 -4.54
N ASP A 71 -1.93 0.01 -3.46
CA ASP A 71 -2.48 -0.99 -2.55
C ASP A 71 -1.83 -0.93 -1.16
N VAL A 72 -2.53 -1.43 -0.15
CA VAL A 72 -2.08 -1.54 1.23
C VAL A 72 -1.52 -2.94 1.48
N ARG A 73 -0.23 -3.04 1.80
CA ARG A 73 0.41 -4.32 2.13
C ARG A 73 -0.23 -4.95 3.36
N PRO A 74 -0.88 -6.12 3.26
CA PRO A 74 -1.58 -6.75 4.39
C PRO A 74 -0.68 -7.06 5.58
N LEU A 75 0.60 -7.36 5.32
CA LEU A 75 1.55 -7.76 6.35
C LEU A 75 1.81 -6.65 7.38
N ASN A 76 1.82 -5.37 6.96
CA ASN A 76 2.27 -4.28 7.83
C ASN A 76 1.51 -2.95 7.66
N GLY A 77 0.45 -2.91 6.83
CA GLY A 77 -0.37 -1.73 6.63
C GLY A 77 0.28 -0.58 5.86
N GLN A 78 1.44 -0.78 5.25
CA GLN A 78 2.10 0.24 4.45
C GLN A 78 1.41 0.42 3.09
N LEU A 79 1.24 1.67 2.68
CA LEU A 79 0.67 2.01 1.39
C LEU A 79 1.76 1.96 0.31
N TYR A 80 1.59 1.07 -0.66
CA TYR A 80 2.48 0.90 -1.80
C TYR A 80 1.88 1.49 -3.06
N ALA A 81 2.74 1.92 -3.97
CA ALA A 81 2.34 2.46 -5.25
C ALA A 81 3.24 1.98 -6.39
N LEU A 82 2.63 1.72 -7.54
CA LEU A 82 3.30 1.36 -8.79
C LEU A 82 3.52 2.62 -9.61
N GLY A 83 4.77 2.91 -9.95
CA GLY A 83 5.14 3.96 -10.89
C GLY A 83 5.17 3.45 -12.32
N LYS A 84 4.69 4.24 -13.26
CA LYS A 84 4.64 3.95 -14.69
C LYS A 84 6.02 3.65 -15.29
N THR A 85 7.08 4.18 -14.70
CA THR A 85 8.46 3.93 -15.13
C THR A 85 9.07 2.67 -14.49
N SER A 86 8.22 1.71 -14.10
CA SER A 86 8.64 0.41 -13.52
C SER A 86 9.35 0.54 -12.17
N ARG A 87 8.82 1.41 -11.32
CA ARG A 87 9.31 1.62 -9.96
C ARG A 87 8.24 1.32 -8.93
N LEU A 88 8.66 0.87 -7.78
CA LEU A 88 7.82 0.64 -6.62
C LEU A 88 8.08 1.74 -5.58
N TYR A 89 7.03 2.21 -4.94
CA TYR A 89 7.09 3.23 -3.90
C TYR A 89 6.33 2.82 -2.65
N VAL A 90 6.79 3.29 -1.49
CA VAL A 90 5.99 3.36 -0.26
C VAL A 90 5.61 4.81 -0.04
N ILE A 91 4.33 5.07 0.19
CA ILE A 91 3.78 6.41 0.38
C ILE A 91 3.36 6.58 1.84
N ASN A 92 3.77 7.68 2.46
CA ASN A 92 3.22 8.08 3.74
C ASN A 92 1.82 8.68 3.55
N PRO A 93 0.75 8.04 4.03
CA PRO A 93 -0.62 8.48 3.73
C PRO A 93 -1.00 9.81 4.40
N ARG A 94 -0.25 10.25 5.42
CA ARG A 94 -0.51 11.52 6.11
C ARG A 94 0.13 12.73 5.41
N THR A 95 1.16 12.52 4.61
CA THR A 95 1.95 13.62 4.02
C THR A 95 2.06 13.55 2.52
N GLY A 96 1.73 12.43 1.89
CA GLY A 96 1.96 12.17 0.48
C GLY A 96 3.44 11.93 0.12
N ALA A 97 4.35 11.88 1.09
CA ALA A 97 5.76 11.64 0.81
C ALA A 97 5.97 10.20 0.32
N ALA A 98 6.46 10.04 -0.90
CA ALA A 98 6.82 8.77 -1.49
C ALA A 98 8.32 8.48 -1.36
N ARG A 99 8.64 7.23 -1.18
CA ARG A 99 10.00 6.71 -1.16
C ARG A 99 10.07 5.50 -2.08
N GLN A 100 11.02 5.53 -3.01
CA GLN A 100 11.26 4.40 -3.90
C GLN A 100 11.75 3.19 -3.11
N VAL A 101 11.22 2.01 -3.45
CA VAL A 101 11.68 0.70 -3.01
C VAL A 101 12.64 0.16 -4.08
N GLY A 102 13.85 -0.21 -3.66
CA GLY A 102 14.91 -0.56 -4.61
C GLY A 102 15.64 0.66 -5.18
N ALA A 103 16.76 0.41 -5.85
CA ALA A 103 17.64 1.47 -6.36
C ALA A 103 17.33 1.87 -7.81
N THR A 104 16.77 0.95 -8.59
CA THR A 104 16.55 1.08 -10.04
C THR A 104 15.12 0.69 -10.41
N PRO A 105 14.63 1.05 -11.60
CA PRO A 105 13.44 0.44 -12.16
C PRO A 105 13.60 -1.09 -12.23
N PHE A 106 12.53 -1.82 -12.07
CA PHE A 106 12.55 -3.28 -12.23
C PHE A 106 12.54 -3.69 -13.71
N ILE A 107 13.03 -4.91 -13.98
CA ILE A 107 13.09 -5.52 -15.30
C ILE A 107 12.42 -6.90 -15.23
N PRO A 108 11.53 -7.26 -16.20
CA PRO A 108 11.14 -6.48 -17.37
C PRO A 108 10.34 -5.24 -17.01
N ALA A 109 10.39 -4.21 -17.86
CA ALA A 109 9.62 -3.00 -17.67
C ALA A 109 8.11 -3.27 -17.83
N LEU A 110 7.30 -2.38 -17.23
CA LEU A 110 5.86 -2.38 -17.46
C LEU A 110 5.54 -2.22 -18.95
N ALA A 111 4.57 -2.99 -19.40
CA ALA A 111 4.00 -2.91 -20.74
C ALA A 111 2.50 -2.66 -20.63
N GLY A 112 1.96 -1.73 -21.43
CA GLY A 112 0.56 -1.36 -21.40
C GLY A 112 0.28 0.02 -20.82
N THR A 113 -0.99 0.30 -20.63
CA THR A 113 -1.52 1.59 -20.14
C THR A 113 -2.50 1.44 -19.00
N GLY A 114 -3.15 0.28 -18.86
CA GLY A 114 -4.01 -0.13 -17.77
C GLY A 114 -3.31 -1.20 -16.95
N PHE A 115 -3.36 -1.11 -15.62
CA PHE A 115 -2.67 -2.03 -14.75
C PHE A 115 -3.56 -2.50 -13.61
N GLY A 116 -3.41 -3.80 -13.25
CA GLY A 116 -3.81 -4.33 -11.96
C GLY A 116 -2.60 -4.32 -11.02
N PHE A 117 -2.81 -3.97 -9.75
CA PHE A 117 -1.75 -3.88 -8.76
C PHE A 117 -2.32 -4.24 -7.39
N ASP A 118 -1.90 -5.37 -6.82
CA ASP A 118 -2.45 -5.85 -5.56
C ASP A 118 -1.50 -6.81 -4.84
N PHE A 119 -1.58 -6.87 -3.52
CA PHE A 119 -0.80 -7.78 -2.71
C PHE A 119 -1.47 -9.14 -2.58
N ASP A 120 -0.75 -10.21 -2.92
CA ASP A 120 -1.09 -11.57 -2.50
C ASP A 120 -0.81 -11.71 -1.00
N PRO A 121 -1.86 -11.82 -0.15
CA PRO A 121 -1.71 -11.83 1.30
C PRO A 121 -1.09 -13.13 1.83
N THR A 122 -1.05 -14.20 1.01
CA THR A 122 -0.57 -15.53 1.43
C THR A 122 0.94 -15.70 1.27
N VAL A 123 1.55 -15.01 0.30
CA VAL A 123 2.98 -15.12 -0.01
C VAL A 123 3.71 -13.78 0.04
N ASP A 124 3.00 -12.70 0.36
CA ASP A 124 3.54 -11.34 0.48
C ASP A 124 4.32 -10.93 -0.77
N ARG A 125 3.65 -10.99 -1.91
CA ARG A 125 4.15 -10.53 -3.21
C ARG A 125 3.12 -9.63 -3.87
N ILE A 126 3.58 -8.66 -4.62
CA ILE A 126 2.71 -7.80 -5.40
C ILE A 126 2.47 -8.44 -6.76
N ARG A 127 1.20 -8.63 -7.11
CA ARG A 127 0.80 -8.96 -8.47
C ARG A 127 0.72 -7.67 -9.29
N VAL A 128 1.30 -7.70 -10.48
CA VAL A 128 1.11 -6.66 -11.49
C VAL A 128 0.63 -7.32 -12.78
N THR A 129 -0.54 -6.92 -13.21
CA THR A 129 -1.11 -7.33 -14.52
C THR A 129 -1.24 -6.12 -15.42
N SER A 130 -1.46 -6.31 -16.72
CA SER A 130 -1.69 -5.19 -17.65
C SER A 130 -2.70 -5.50 -18.74
N ASP A 131 -3.12 -4.44 -19.41
CA ASP A 131 -4.00 -4.48 -20.61
C ASP A 131 -3.29 -5.05 -21.87
N THR A 132 -2.01 -5.42 -21.75
CA THR A 132 -1.23 -6.13 -22.76
C THR A 132 -0.77 -7.52 -22.28
N GLU A 133 -1.57 -8.16 -21.48
CA GLU A 133 -1.44 -9.52 -20.93
C GLU A 133 -0.21 -9.73 -20.03
N GLN A 134 0.55 -8.68 -19.68
CA GLN A 134 1.70 -8.83 -18.79
C GLN A 134 1.26 -9.33 -17.41
N ASN A 135 2.05 -10.24 -16.81
CA ASN A 135 1.77 -10.87 -15.53
C ASN A 135 3.07 -11.00 -14.73
N LEU A 136 3.24 -10.16 -13.73
CA LEU A 136 4.47 -10.09 -12.94
C LEU A 136 4.18 -10.28 -11.45
N ARG A 137 5.19 -10.77 -10.74
CA ARG A 137 5.25 -10.72 -9.27
C ARG A 137 6.43 -9.86 -8.85
N ILE A 138 6.17 -8.87 -7.99
CA ILE A 138 7.20 -7.95 -7.47
C ILE A 138 7.47 -8.26 -6.00
N ASN A 139 8.74 -8.23 -5.61
CA ASN A 139 9.14 -8.32 -4.21
C ASN A 139 8.98 -6.95 -3.54
N PRO A 140 8.10 -6.79 -2.54
CA PRO A 140 7.85 -5.50 -1.90
C PRO A 140 9.02 -4.97 -1.07
N ASP A 141 9.97 -5.83 -0.66
CA ASP A 141 11.07 -5.42 0.20
C ASP A 141 12.22 -4.76 -0.58
N ASN A 142 12.38 -5.10 -1.86
CA ASN A 142 13.51 -4.63 -2.68
C ASN A 142 13.12 -4.07 -4.06
N GLY A 143 11.83 -4.14 -4.43
CA GLY A 143 11.30 -3.63 -5.69
C GLY A 143 11.75 -4.40 -6.95
N THR A 144 12.28 -5.63 -6.80
CA THR A 144 12.67 -6.44 -7.95
C THR A 144 11.55 -7.37 -8.41
N VAL A 145 11.57 -7.77 -9.68
CA VAL A 145 10.66 -8.82 -10.18
C VAL A 145 11.03 -10.16 -9.55
N ALA A 146 10.10 -10.73 -8.79
CA ALA A 146 10.23 -12.05 -8.18
C ALA A 146 9.80 -13.17 -9.13
N GLY A 147 9.04 -12.86 -10.17
CA GLY A 147 8.64 -13.78 -11.23
C GLY A 147 8.04 -13.04 -12.41
N VAL A 148 8.44 -13.47 -13.62
CA VAL A 148 7.76 -13.16 -14.86
C VAL A 148 6.90 -14.37 -15.17
N ASP A 149 5.61 -14.22 -14.95
CA ASP A 149 4.64 -15.30 -15.05
C ASP A 149 4.08 -15.40 -16.48
N THR A 150 3.35 -16.46 -16.77
CA THR A 150 2.72 -16.66 -18.09
C THR A 150 1.73 -15.51 -18.36
N ASN A 151 1.74 -15.01 -19.59
CA ASN A 151 0.81 -13.97 -20.04
C ASN A 151 -0.64 -14.37 -19.78
N LEU A 152 -1.48 -13.36 -19.51
CA LEU A 152 -2.90 -13.57 -19.28
C LEU A 152 -3.58 -14.10 -20.54
N ALA A 153 -4.35 -15.16 -20.37
CA ALA A 153 -5.16 -15.74 -21.46
C ALA A 153 -6.36 -16.48 -20.87
N TYR A 154 -7.47 -16.45 -21.56
CA TYR A 154 -8.64 -17.24 -21.19
C TYR A 154 -8.39 -18.75 -21.34
N GLY A 155 -8.84 -19.53 -20.36
CA GLY A 155 -8.76 -20.97 -20.39
C GLY A 155 -9.60 -21.60 -21.52
N PRO A 156 -9.31 -22.85 -21.91
CA PRO A 156 -10.10 -23.59 -22.91
C PRO A 156 -11.57 -23.72 -22.46
N GLY A 157 -12.49 -23.41 -23.36
CA GLY A 157 -13.94 -23.50 -23.11
C GLY A 157 -14.53 -22.31 -22.37
N ASP A 158 -13.74 -21.33 -21.96
CA ASP A 158 -14.25 -20.06 -21.44
C ASP A 158 -14.90 -19.23 -22.57
N PRO A 159 -15.96 -18.43 -22.28
CA PRO A 159 -16.55 -17.53 -23.29
C PRO A 159 -15.57 -16.52 -23.89
N GLY A 160 -14.45 -16.26 -23.24
CA GLY A 160 -13.36 -15.40 -23.72
C GLY A 160 -12.25 -16.14 -24.48
N ALA A 161 -12.32 -17.47 -24.60
CA ALA A 161 -11.26 -18.26 -25.23
C ALA A 161 -10.91 -17.77 -26.64
N GLY A 162 -9.62 -17.59 -26.89
CA GLY A 162 -9.12 -17.09 -28.18
C GLY A 162 -9.19 -15.58 -28.37
N THR A 163 -9.63 -14.80 -27.37
CA THR A 163 -9.53 -13.33 -27.36
C THR A 163 -8.45 -12.85 -26.41
N ASN A 164 -7.83 -11.70 -26.70
CA ASN A 164 -6.88 -11.09 -25.80
C ASN A 164 -7.62 -10.34 -24.69
N PRO A 165 -7.32 -10.60 -23.42
CA PRO A 165 -7.89 -9.82 -22.31
C PRO A 165 -7.22 -8.44 -22.22
N SER A 166 -7.96 -7.45 -21.70
CA SER A 166 -7.46 -6.11 -21.39
C SER A 166 -7.65 -5.84 -19.91
N VAL A 167 -6.81 -6.46 -19.07
CA VAL A 167 -6.92 -6.36 -17.63
C VAL A 167 -6.42 -5.00 -17.15
N ALA A 168 -7.27 -4.29 -16.40
CA ALA A 168 -6.98 -2.95 -15.87
C ALA A 168 -7.27 -2.81 -14.37
N GLY A 169 -7.46 -3.91 -13.67
CA GLY A 169 -7.63 -3.97 -12.22
C GLY A 169 -7.50 -5.41 -11.76
N SER A 170 -6.76 -5.63 -10.68
CA SER A 170 -6.55 -6.94 -10.05
C SER A 170 -6.69 -6.79 -8.55
N ALA A 171 -7.32 -7.77 -7.89
CA ALA A 171 -7.48 -7.75 -6.46
C ALA A 171 -7.58 -9.17 -5.87
N TYR A 172 -6.91 -9.37 -4.75
CA TYR A 172 -6.95 -10.61 -3.98
C TYR A 172 -8.00 -10.56 -2.85
N THR A 173 -8.67 -11.66 -2.61
CA THR A 173 -9.51 -11.84 -1.42
C THR A 173 -8.67 -12.06 -0.17
N ASN A 174 -9.30 -11.91 1.02
CA ASN A 174 -8.67 -12.16 2.31
C ASN A 174 -7.41 -11.30 2.53
N SER A 175 -7.48 -10.00 2.16
CA SER A 175 -6.38 -9.05 2.25
C SER A 175 -6.08 -8.67 3.71
N PHE A 176 -5.58 -9.64 4.51
CA PHE A 176 -5.15 -9.46 5.90
C PHE A 176 -3.89 -10.26 6.20
N ALA A 177 -3.13 -9.81 7.20
CA ALA A 177 -1.90 -10.49 7.63
C ALA A 177 -2.18 -11.91 8.12
N GLY A 178 -1.43 -12.88 7.61
CA GLY A 178 -1.58 -14.30 7.99
C GLY A 178 -2.70 -15.04 7.27
N ALA A 179 -3.28 -14.49 6.21
CA ALA A 179 -4.20 -15.21 5.34
C ALA A 179 -3.55 -16.50 4.80
N THR A 180 -4.29 -17.61 4.85
CA THR A 180 -3.83 -18.92 4.40
C THR A 180 -4.39 -19.33 3.04
N SER A 181 -5.34 -18.55 2.53
CA SER A 181 -5.96 -18.76 1.22
C SER A 181 -6.40 -17.43 0.64
N THR A 182 -6.38 -17.33 -0.68
CA THR A 182 -6.85 -16.16 -1.43
C THR A 182 -7.34 -16.59 -2.81
N THR A 183 -8.12 -15.72 -3.45
CA THR A 183 -8.50 -15.82 -4.86
C THR A 183 -8.19 -14.51 -5.54
N LEU A 184 -7.54 -14.56 -6.69
CA LEU A 184 -7.26 -13.38 -7.51
C LEU A 184 -8.41 -13.16 -8.50
N TYR A 185 -8.95 -11.96 -8.45
CA TYR A 185 -9.94 -11.45 -9.42
C TYR A 185 -9.34 -10.33 -10.24
N ASP A 186 -9.70 -10.29 -11.52
CA ASP A 186 -9.33 -9.21 -12.43
C ASP A 186 -10.57 -8.63 -13.11
N ILE A 187 -10.48 -7.37 -13.55
CA ILE A 187 -11.48 -6.78 -14.43
C ILE A 187 -10.90 -6.68 -15.84
N ASP A 188 -11.53 -7.37 -16.78
CA ASP A 188 -11.23 -7.26 -18.21
C ASP A 188 -12.09 -6.18 -18.86
N ASN A 189 -11.46 -5.08 -19.26
CA ASN A 189 -12.11 -3.95 -19.93
C ASN A 189 -12.55 -4.29 -21.37
N ALA A 190 -11.89 -5.22 -22.06
CA ALA A 190 -12.28 -5.60 -23.41
C ALA A 190 -13.65 -6.31 -23.43
N ARG A 191 -13.99 -7.00 -22.35
CA ARG A 191 -15.23 -7.76 -22.22
C ARG A 191 -16.19 -7.16 -21.18
N HIS A 192 -15.78 -6.13 -20.46
CA HIS A 192 -16.49 -5.56 -19.30
C HIS A 192 -16.95 -6.67 -18.34
N ALA A 193 -16.04 -7.52 -17.96
CA ALA A 193 -16.29 -8.71 -17.18
C ALA A 193 -15.35 -8.82 -15.98
N LEU A 194 -15.86 -9.41 -14.89
CA LEU A 194 -15.06 -9.93 -13.80
C LEU A 194 -14.58 -11.32 -14.19
N VAL A 195 -13.30 -11.58 -13.97
CA VAL A 195 -12.65 -12.86 -14.21
C VAL A 195 -11.88 -13.33 -12.98
N ILE A 196 -11.66 -14.62 -12.81
CA ILE A 196 -10.72 -15.21 -11.86
C ILE A 196 -9.45 -15.57 -12.61
N GLN A 197 -8.30 -15.20 -12.06
CA GLN A 197 -6.98 -15.65 -12.53
C GLN A 197 -6.54 -16.85 -11.68
N ASN A 198 -6.65 -18.06 -12.24
CA ASN A 198 -6.31 -19.28 -11.53
C ASN A 198 -5.80 -20.42 -12.46
N PRO A 199 -4.60 -20.98 -12.24
CA PRO A 199 -3.58 -20.53 -11.28
C PRO A 199 -3.02 -19.16 -11.63
N PRO A 200 -2.76 -18.26 -10.63
CA PRO A 200 -2.31 -16.89 -10.90
C PRO A 200 -1.02 -16.83 -11.73
N ASN A 201 -0.06 -17.70 -11.45
CA ASN A 201 1.23 -17.72 -12.15
C ASN A 201 1.14 -18.30 -13.58
N ASN A 202 0.07 -19.01 -13.90
CA ASN A 202 -0.18 -19.51 -15.26
C ASN A 202 -0.94 -18.49 -16.11
N GLY A 203 -1.40 -17.38 -15.53
CA GLY A 203 -2.15 -16.34 -16.25
C GLY A 203 -3.50 -16.79 -16.79
N THR A 204 -4.03 -17.94 -16.32
CA THR A 204 -5.27 -18.51 -16.83
C THR A 204 -6.48 -17.76 -16.28
N LEU A 205 -7.28 -17.17 -17.17
CA LEU A 205 -8.49 -16.46 -16.83
C LEU A 205 -9.74 -17.34 -17.02
N THR A 206 -10.67 -17.20 -16.09
CA THR A 206 -12.00 -17.80 -16.16
C THR A 206 -13.05 -16.71 -15.90
N THR A 207 -14.00 -16.57 -16.79
CA THR A 207 -15.07 -15.58 -16.69
C THR A 207 -16.00 -15.89 -15.52
N VAL A 208 -16.15 -14.94 -14.59
CA VAL A 208 -17.16 -14.97 -13.52
C VAL A 208 -18.50 -14.48 -14.06
N GLY A 209 -18.49 -13.29 -14.70
CA GLY A 209 -19.66 -12.71 -15.31
C GLY A 209 -19.45 -11.27 -15.76
N ALA A 210 -20.45 -10.75 -16.47
CA ALA A 210 -20.43 -9.38 -16.97
C ALA A 210 -20.65 -8.36 -15.85
N LEU A 211 -19.96 -7.22 -15.91
CA LEU A 211 -20.16 -6.11 -14.96
C LEU A 211 -21.55 -5.47 -15.07
N GLY A 212 -22.31 -5.72 -16.14
CA GLY A 212 -23.62 -5.11 -16.37
C GLY A 212 -23.53 -3.63 -16.79
N THR A 213 -22.35 -3.16 -17.12
CA THR A 213 -22.07 -1.79 -17.62
C THR A 213 -20.90 -1.83 -18.61
N ASN A 214 -20.89 -0.88 -19.54
CA ASN A 214 -19.80 -0.73 -20.52
C ASN A 214 -18.74 0.29 -20.05
N ASN A 215 -18.73 0.64 -18.76
CA ASN A 215 -17.72 1.52 -18.20
C ASN A 215 -16.41 0.76 -17.99
N ASN A 216 -15.29 1.41 -18.29
CA ASN A 216 -13.98 0.81 -18.10
C ASN A 216 -13.49 0.95 -16.65
N ALA A 217 -12.90 -0.09 -16.10
CA ALA A 217 -12.21 0.00 -14.83
C ALA A 217 -10.96 0.88 -14.97
N ALA A 218 -10.80 1.79 -14.01
CA ALA A 218 -9.59 2.57 -13.80
C ALA A 218 -8.82 2.08 -12.57
N ALA A 219 -9.50 1.39 -11.64
CA ALA A 219 -8.93 0.74 -10.47
C ALA A 219 -9.93 -0.29 -9.91
N PHE A 220 -9.42 -1.31 -9.24
CA PHE A 220 -10.21 -2.36 -8.58
C PHE A 220 -9.49 -2.83 -7.34
N ASP A 221 -10.23 -3.03 -6.24
CA ASP A 221 -9.74 -3.61 -5.02
C ASP A 221 -10.83 -4.37 -4.26
N ILE A 222 -10.42 -5.26 -3.36
CA ILE A 222 -11.32 -6.07 -2.53
C ILE A 222 -11.06 -5.70 -1.06
N GLY A 223 -12.03 -4.99 -0.47
CA GLY A 223 -11.99 -4.55 0.92
C GLY A 223 -12.47 -5.60 1.92
N ASP A 224 -12.73 -5.12 3.13
CA ASP A 224 -13.17 -5.94 4.25
C ASP A 224 -14.41 -6.80 3.90
N GLY A 225 -14.42 -8.02 4.42
CA GLY A 225 -15.50 -8.98 4.15
C GLY A 225 -15.54 -9.49 2.71
N ASN A 226 -14.44 -9.33 1.95
CA ASN A 226 -14.33 -9.72 0.55
C ASN A 226 -15.38 -9.03 -0.34
N ILE A 227 -15.58 -7.74 -0.13
CA ILE A 227 -16.43 -6.91 -0.98
C ILE A 227 -15.57 -6.28 -2.08
N GLY A 228 -15.89 -6.58 -3.34
CA GLY A 228 -15.21 -5.96 -4.49
C GLY A 228 -15.63 -4.51 -4.67
N TYR A 229 -14.66 -3.62 -4.93
CA TYR A 229 -14.89 -2.21 -5.25
C TYR A 229 -14.11 -1.82 -6.50
N ALA A 230 -14.79 -1.24 -7.46
CA ALA A 230 -14.20 -0.76 -8.70
C ALA A 230 -14.49 0.73 -8.92
N VAL A 231 -13.48 1.46 -9.35
CA VAL A 231 -13.64 2.80 -9.91
C VAL A 231 -13.86 2.62 -11.41
N LEU A 232 -15.09 2.82 -11.86
CA LEU A 232 -15.44 2.70 -13.28
C LEU A 232 -15.62 4.07 -13.90
N THR A 233 -14.98 4.26 -15.06
CA THR A 233 -15.02 5.48 -15.85
C THR A 233 -16.09 5.36 -16.93
N GLY A 234 -17.11 6.19 -16.84
CA GLY A 234 -18.18 6.29 -17.82
C GLY A 234 -18.02 7.47 -18.78
N GLU A 235 -19.14 7.92 -19.33
CA GLU A 235 -19.18 9.05 -20.25
C GLU A 235 -18.57 10.32 -19.62
N GLN A 236 -17.98 11.16 -20.47
CA GLN A 236 -17.33 12.44 -20.08
C GLN A 236 -16.19 12.26 -19.06
N ASN A 237 -15.54 11.09 -19.02
CA ASN A 237 -14.49 10.74 -18.03
C ASN A 237 -14.95 10.85 -16.56
N ARG A 238 -16.22 10.73 -16.29
CA ARG A 238 -16.76 10.74 -14.93
C ARG A 238 -16.61 9.38 -14.30
N GLN A 239 -16.15 9.36 -13.06
CA GLN A 239 -15.90 8.13 -12.31
C GLN A 239 -16.89 7.96 -11.18
N ASN A 240 -17.41 6.73 -11.06
CA ASN A 240 -18.21 6.30 -9.93
C ASN A 240 -17.52 5.12 -9.23
N LEU A 241 -17.75 5.00 -7.93
CA LEU A 241 -17.44 3.81 -7.18
C LEU A 241 -18.57 2.78 -7.34
N TYR A 242 -18.20 1.55 -7.67
CA TYR A 242 -19.10 0.41 -7.77
C TYR A 242 -18.72 -0.66 -6.75
N ARG A 243 -19.72 -1.34 -6.22
CA ARG A 243 -19.55 -2.66 -5.59
C ARG A 243 -19.66 -3.72 -6.68
N VAL A 244 -18.72 -4.66 -6.68
CA VAL A 244 -18.67 -5.77 -7.63
C VAL A 244 -18.97 -7.06 -6.88
N ASP A 245 -20.03 -7.73 -7.29
CA ASP A 245 -20.39 -9.05 -6.74
C ASP A 245 -19.42 -10.11 -7.28
N LEU A 246 -18.56 -10.62 -6.41
CA LEU A 246 -17.54 -11.61 -6.76
C LEU A 246 -18.10 -12.97 -7.17
N THR A 247 -19.40 -13.23 -6.98
CA THR A 247 -20.06 -14.50 -7.36
C THR A 247 -20.60 -14.50 -8.78
N ASN A 248 -20.92 -13.33 -9.35
CA ASN A 248 -21.53 -13.22 -10.67
C ASN A 248 -21.01 -12.06 -11.53
N GLY A 249 -20.06 -11.26 -11.00
CA GLY A 249 -19.43 -10.16 -11.69
C GLY A 249 -20.23 -8.86 -11.72
N HIS A 250 -21.51 -8.85 -11.31
CA HIS A 250 -22.36 -7.69 -11.46
C HIS A 250 -21.88 -6.48 -10.62
N ALA A 251 -21.74 -5.33 -11.28
CA ALA A 251 -21.32 -4.09 -10.66
C ALA A 251 -22.51 -3.18 -10.37
N THR A 252 -22.67 -2.78 -9.12
CA THR A 252 -23.73 -1.86 -8.66
C THR A 252 -23.10 -0.59 -8.12
N ARG A 253 -23.58 0.59 -8.48
CA ARG A 253 -23.06 1.85 -7.94
C ARG A 253 -23.13 1.85 -6.42
N ALA A 254 -22.03 2.15 -5.75
CA ALA A 254 -21.98 2.29 -4.29
C ALA A 254 -22.78 3.52 -3.83
N THR A 255 -22.75 4.58 -4.64
CA THR A 255 -23.55 5.80 -4.43
C THR A 255 -24.07 6.34 -5.77
N ASN A 256 -25.05 7.25 -5.74
CA ASN A 256 -25.54 7.94 -6.94
C ASN A 256 -24.64 9.11 -7.38
N PHE A 257 -23.55 9.37 -6.65
CA PHE A 257 -22.67 10.51 -6.90
C PHE A 257 -21.38 10.07 -7.61
N PHE A 258 -20.77 11.00 -8.33
CA PHE A 258 -19.44 10.85 -8.87
C PHE A 258 -18.40 11.07 -7.76
N ILE A 259 -17.22 10.47 -7.91
CA ILE A 259 -16.12 10.67 -6.97
C ILE A 259 -15.63 12.12 -7.10
N GLY A 260 -15.59 12.83 -5.97
CA GLY A 260 -15.35 14.28 -5.90
C GLY A 260 -13.90 14.72 -5.99
N THR A 261 -13.04 14.01 -6.74
CA THR A 261 -11.59 14.28 -6.79
C THR A 261 -11.19 15.44 -7.72
N GLY A 262 -12.06 15.86 -8.63
CA GLY A 262 -11.76 16.86 -9.66
C GLY A 262 -10.80 16.37 -10.77
N GLN A 263 -10.02 15.31 -10.52
CA GLN A 263 -9.17 14.60 -11.46
C GLN A 263 -9.47 13.10 -11.41
N PRO A 264 -9.34 12.35 -12.52
CA PRO A 264 -9.59 10.91 -12.52
C PRO A 264 -8.65 10.17 -11.56
N LEU A 265 -9.21 9.22 -10.82
CA LEU A 265 -8.46 8.22 -10.08
C LEU A 265 -7.86 7.20 -11.06
N VAL A 266 -6.64 6.76 -10.78
CA VAL A 266 -5.90 5.73 -11.52
C VAL A 266 -5.43 4.59 -10.61
N GLY A 267 -5.74 4.65 -9.32
CA GLY A 267 -5.49 3.61 -8.34
C GLY A 267 -6.44 3.74 -7.16
N LEU A 268 -6.79 2.62 -6.56
CA LEU A 268 -7.65 2.48 -5.40
C LEU A 268 -7.05 1.44 -4.48
N ALA A 269 -7.05 1.72 -3.18
CA ALA A 269 -6.71 0.75 -2.15
C ALA A 269 -7.72 0.84 -1.02
N ALA A 270 -8.34 -0.27 -0.65
CA ALA A 270 -9.12 -0.37 0.56
C ALA A 270 -8.19 -0.17 1.76
N ALA A 271 -8.55 0.76 2.63
CA ALA A 271 -7.72 1.04 3.80
C ALA A 271 -7.79 -0.10 4.83
N GLY A 272 -8.82 -0.96 4.72
CA GLY A 272 -9.06 -2.11 5.56
C GLY A 272 -9.15 -1.77 7.05
N THR A 273 -9.51 -2.75 7.83
CA THR A 273 -9.30 -2.75 9.28
C THR A 273 -7.88 -3.26 9.63
N VAL A 274 -6.92 -3.15 8.71
CA VAL A 274 -5.52 -3.39 9.08
C VAL A 274 -5.26 -2.49 10.27
N PRO A 275 -4.89 -3.03 11.45
CA PRO A 275 -4.54 -2.19 12.58
C PRO A 275 -3.50 -1.20 12.08
N ALA A 276 -3.79 0.10 12.20
CA ALA A 276 -2.82 1.12 11.81
C ALA A 276 -1.49 0.70 12.40
N ASP A 277 -0.46 0.53 11.58
CA ASP A 277 0.85 0.18 12.09
C ASP A 277 1.24 1.26 13.11
N THR A 278 1.17 0.89 14.36
CA THR A 278 1.46 1.76 15.52
C THR A 278 2.80 1.40 16.14
N THR A 279 3.48 0.38 15.62
CA THR A 279 4.78 -0.06 16.11
C THR A 279 5.88 0.86 15.58
N ALA A 280 6.70 1.35 16.49
CA ALA A 280 7.90 2.06 16.07
C ALA A 280 8.85 1.08 15.35
N PRO A 281 9.58 1.54 14.32
CA PRO A 281 10.50 0.67 13.59
C PRO A 281 11.52 0.06 14.54
N ASP A 282 11.73 -1.26 14.42
CA ASP A 282 12.83 -1.93 15.10
C ASP A 282 14.14 -1.55 14.41
N ASP A 283 14.84 -0.61 15.01
CA ASP A 283 16.06 -0.03 14.48
C ASP A 283 17.28 -0.33 15.36
N SER A 284 18.35 -0.69 14.73
CA SER A 284 19.65 -0.78 15.40
C SER A 284 20.59 0.32 14.91
N ILE A 285 21.11 1.11 15.87
CA ILE A 285 22.01 2.22 15.58
C ILE A 285 23.39 1.89 16.11
N ALA A 286 24.33 1.71 15.19
CA ALA A 286 25.73 1.56 15.51
C ALA A 286 26.45 2.92 15.39
N LEU A 287 26.67 3.56 16.52
CA LEU A 287 27.49 4.76 16.67
C LEU A 287 28.59 4.47 17.67
N SER A 288 29.84 4.54 17.23
CA SER A 288 30.97 4.42 18.14
C SER A 288 30.92 5.55 19.18
N SER A 289 31.08 5.20 20.47
CA SER A 289 31.11 6.18 21.57
C SER A 289 32.34 7.12 21.48
N THR A 290 33.34 6.75 20.66
CA THR A 290 34.53 7.54 20.36
C THR A 290 34.77 7.55 18.85
N GLN A 291 35.09 8.73 18.30
CA GLN A 291 35.51 8.86 16.90
C GLN A 291 36.79 9.67 16.81
N LEU A 292 37.63 9.31 15.85
CA LEU A 292 38.88 10.00 15.62
C LEU A 292 38.63 11.47 15.25
N ARG A 293 39.42 12.37 15.87
CA ARG A 293 39.33 13.81 15.65
C ARG A 293 39.46 14.18 14.18
N GLU A 294 40.38 13.59 13.45
CA GLU A 294 40.58 13.82 12.02
C GLU A 294 39.34 13.46 11.19
N ARG A 295 38.72 12.32 11.48
CA ARG A 295 37.48 11.89 10.80
C ARG A 295 36.31 12.82 11.10
N LEU A 296 36.17 13.27 12.37
CA LEU A 296 35.12 14.25 12.73
C LEU A 296 35.33 15.58 12.04
N LEU A 297 36.58 16.01 11.81
CA LEU A 297 36.90 17.26 11.13
C LEU A 297 36.69 17.18 9.60
N SER A 298 36.97 16.03 8.99
CA SER A 298 36.89 15.84 7.54
C SER A 298 35.48 15.46 7.10
N VAL A 299 34.86 14.49 7.75
CA VAL A 299 33.58 13.88 7.31
C VAL A 299 32.41 14.30 8.21
N GLY A 300 32.66 14.51 9.52
CA GLY A 300 31.61 14.70 10.52
C GLY A 300 31.30 13.44 11.32
N VAL A 301 30.14 13.40 11.97
CA VAL A 301 29.67 12.25 12.74
C VAL A 301 29.10 11.22 11.79
N ARG A 302 29.66 10.01 11.81
CA ARG A 302 29.20 8.89 10.99
C ARG A 302 28.63 7.79 11.87
N MET A 303 27.48 7.27 11.46
CA MET A 303 26.78 6.18 12.12
C MET A 303 26.17 5.21 11.10
N SER A 304 25.96 3.96 11.51
CA SER A 304 25.21 2.98 10.73
C SER A 304 23.83 2.82 11.36
N VAL A 305 22.80 2.87 10.54
CA VAL A 305 21.40 2.61 10.92
C VAL A 305 20.94 1.38 10.15
N ALA A 306 20.39 0.40 10.86
CA ALA A 306 19.72 -0.74 10.25
C ALA A 306 18.27 -0.75 10.76
N CYS A 307 17.33 -0.97 9.85
CA CYS A 307 15.92 -1.14 10.16
C CYS A 307 15.48 -2.53 9.72
N ASN A 308 14.49 -3.09 10.39
CA ASN A 308 13.81 -4.33 9.98
C ASN A 308 12.85 -4.11 8.81
N GLU A 309 12.49 -2.86 8.54
CA GLU A 309 11.56 -2.43 7.52
C GLU A 309 12.04 -1.16 6.81
N ALA A 310 11.26 -0.69 5.84
CA ALA A 310 11.54 0.57 5.17
C ALA A 310 11.47 1.75 6.14
N CYS A 311 12.56 2.48 6.31
CA CYS A 311 12.63 3.59 7.25
C CYS A 311 13.41 4.79 6.72
N THR A 312 13.15 5.95 7.31
CA THR A 312 13.94 7.17 7.13
C THR A 312 14.60 7.53 8.44
N ALA A 313 15.94 7.62 8.45
CA ALA A 313 16.71 8.01 9.61
C ALA A 313 17.25 9.44 9.47
N THR A 314 17.04 10.25 10.50
CA THR A 314 17.61 11.59 10.60
C THR A 314 18.43 11.70 11.88
N ALA A 315 19.48 12.51 11.86
CA ALA A 315 20.27 12.75 13.06
C ALA A 315 20.59 14.25 13.25
N ALA A 316 20.50 14.70 14.48
CA ALA A 316 20.90 16.02 14.90
C ALA A 316 22.04 15.92 15.90
N VAL A 317 23.10 16.71 15.69
CA VAL A 317 24.27 16.78 16.58
C VAL A 317 24.25 18.08 17.35
N THR A 318 24.44 18.00 18.68
CA THR A 318 24.58 19.19 19.53
C THR A 318 25.92 19.17 20.28
N PHE A 319 26.48 20.36 20.47
CA PHE A 319 27.68 20.59 21.28
C PHE A 319 27.39 21.71 22.30
N ALA A 320 27.62 21.40 23.59
CA ALA A 320 27.31 22.32 24.68
C ALA A 320 25.85 22.88 24.60
N GLY A 321 24.89 21.98 24.34
CA GLY A 321 23.47 22.33 24.27
C GLY A 321 23.02 23.09 23.01
N ARG A 322 23.93 23.43 22.08
CA ARG A 322 23.61 24.18 20.86
C ARG A 322 23.72 23.30 19.61
N PRO A 323 22.89 23.53 18.57
CA PRO A 323 22.99 22.82 17.31
C PRO A 323 24.40 22.92 16.71
N SER A 324 24.97 21.81 16.30
CA SER A 324 26.38 21.71 15.90
C SER A 324 26.57 21.01 14.56
N GLY A 325 25.53 20.41 14.00
CA GLY A 325 25.58 19.73 12.72
C GLY A 325 24.34 20.04 11.88
N LEU A 326 24.52 19.95 10.57
CA LEU A 326 23.42 19.92 9.63
C LEU A 326 22.72 18.57 9.73
N ASN A 327 21.40 18.56 9.73
CA ASN A 327 20.63 17.33 9.71
C ASN A 327 21.01 16.50 8.48
N GLY A 328 21.51 15.29 8.70
CA GLY A 328 21.64 14.28 7.66
C GLY A 328 20.38 13.47 7.59
N ALA A 329 19.93 13.10 6.39
CA ALA A 329 18.87 12.13 6.20
C ALA A 329 19.39 10.97 5.37
N VAL A 330 19.02 9.76 5.78
CA VAL A 330 19.28 8.54 5.02
C VAL A 330 17.97 7.78 4.94
N VAL A 331 17.65 7.33 3.74
CA VAL A 331 16.51 6.46 3.49
C VAL A 331 17.04 5.03 3.35
N ALA A 332 16.57 4.13 4.20
CA ALA A 332 16.79 2.70 4.05
C ALA A 332 15.57 2.11 3.34
N GLY A 333 15.78 1.54 2.16
CA GLY A 333 14.72 1.04 1.28
C GLY A 333 14.19 -0.34 1.61
N GLY A 334 14.37 -0.83 2.85
CA GLY A 334 14.00 -2.17 3.29
C GLY A 334 14.94 -2.68 4.38
N PRO A 335 14.84 -3.94 4.82
CA PRO A 335 15.78 -4.53 5.77
C PRO A 335 17.22 -4.36 5.28
N GLY A 336 18.04 -3.69 6.08
CA GLY A 336 19.43 -3.46 5.69
C GLY A 336 20.13 -2.37 6.47
N ARG A 337 21.41 -2.18 6.17
CA ARG A 337 22.24 -1.17 6.80
C ARG A 337 22.50 0.00 5.88
N SER A 338 22.28 1.19 6.39
CA SER A 338 22.62 2.45 5.73
C SER A 338 23.56 3.28 6.58
N THR A 339 24.37 4.10 5.95
CA THR A 339 25.29 5.01 6.65
C THR A 339 24.73 6.42 6.65
N LEU A 340 24.52 6.96 7.86
CA LEU A 340 24.15 8.34 8.08
C LEU A 340 25.37 9.17 8.47
N THR A 341 25.57 10.30 7.81
CA THR A 341 26.69 11.22 8.11
C THR A 341 26.15 12.61 8.40
N VAL A 342 26.56 13.21 9.49
CA VAL A 342 26.18 14.58 9.89
C VAL A 342 27.41 15.47 9.87
N ALA A 343 27.45 16.40 8.93
CA ALA A 343 28.53 17.39 8.85
C ALA A 343 28.47 18.35 10.06
N LEU A 344 29.63 18.66 10.63
CA LEU A 344 29.74 19.56 11.78
C LEU A 344 29.97 21.01 11.33
N ASN A 345 29.35 21.96 12.01
CA ASN A 345 29.57 23.38 11.77
C ASN A 345 30.99 23.86 12.20
N GLN A 346 31.40 25.01 11.73
CA GLN A 346 32.74 25.54 11.95
C GLN A 346 33.08 25.75 13.44
N ARG A 347 32.09 26.18 14.25
CA ARG A 347 32.27 26.34 15.70
C ARG A 347 32.66 25.03 16.37
N THR A 348 31.94 23.96 16.08
CA THR A 348 32.22 22.63 16.65
C THR A 348 33.53 22.08 16.14
N ARG A 349 33.86 22.24 14.86
CA ARG A 349 35.15 21.88 14.29
C ARG A 349 36.32 22.60 15.00
N ASN A 350 36.17 23.91 15.27
CA ASN A 350 37.16 24.68 15.99
C ASN A 350 37.37 24.15 17.45
N ALA A 351 36.27 23.79 18.12
CA ALA A 351 36.37 23.19 19.46
C ALA A 351 37.09 21.82 19.42
N ILE A 352 36.78 20.97 18.43
CA ILE A 352 37.44 19.68 18.23
C ILE A 352 38.92 19.83 17.96
N ARG A 353 39.34 20.87 17.22
CA ARG A 353 40.79 21.15 16.97
C ARG A 353 41.55 21.47 18.24
N ARG A 354 40.91 22.11 19.22
CA ARG A 354 41.55 22.61 20.44
C ARG A 354 41.58 21.59 21.59
N ALA A 355 40.49 20.77 21.69
CA ALA A 355 40.33 19.85 22.82
C ALA A 355 39.50 18.63 22.45
N SER A 356 39.49 17.61 23.35
CA SER A 356 38.49 16.56 23.28
C SER A 356 37.11 17.12 23.63
N VAL A 357 36.13 16.87 22.79
CA VAL A 357 34.75 17.36 22.97
C VAL A 357 33.76 16.20 23.13
N ARG A 358 32.71 16.48 23.86
CA ARG A 358 31.52 15.61 23.95
C ARG A 358 30.44 16.15 23.05
N LEU A 359 29.96 15.31 22.14
CA LEU A 359 28.83 15.62 21.24
C LEU A 359 27.62 14.77 21.65
N THR A 360 26.45 15.36 21.64
CA THR A 360 25.19 14.63 21.80
C THR A 360 24.56 14.43 20.43
N VAL A 361 24.25 13.20 20.06
CA VAL A 361 23.63 12.81 18.81
C VAL A 361 22.22 12.31 19.11
N ARG A 362 21.22 12.99 18.58
CA ARG A 362 19.82 12.55 18.60
C ARG A 362 19.47 11.97 17.24
N ILE A 363 19.02 10.74 17.23
CA ILE A 363 18.63 10.03 16.02
C ILE A 363 17.13 9.79 16.09
N THR A 364 16.42 10.08 15.00
CA THR A 364 15.01 9.77 14.84
C THR A 364 14.90 8.87 13.62
N VAL A 365 14.28 7.72 13.78
CA VAL A 365 13.93 6.78 12.73
C VAL A 365 12.42 6.80 12.58
N ILE A 366 11.94 6.88 11.34
CA ILE A 366 10.52 6.95 10.99
C ILE A 366 10.27 5.88 9.95
N ASP A 367 9.30 4.98 10.19
CA ASP A 367 8.85 3.99 9.22
C ASP A 367 7.92 4.57 8.13
N GLY A 368 7.45 3.72 7.23
CA GLY A 368 6.51 4.10 6.18
C GLY A 368 5.14 4.55 6.71
N ALA A 369 4.70 4.04 7.85
CA ALA A 369 3.45 4.40 8.51
C ALA A 369 3.56 5.72 9.31
N GLY A 370 4.78 6.23 9.52
CA GLY A 370 5.05 7.47 10.26
C GLY A 370 5.29 7.27 11.75
N ASN A 371 5.42 6.02 12.23
CA ASN A 371 5.80 5.71 13.59
C ASN A 371 7.27 6.06 13.81
N ARG A 372 7.63 6.38 15.06
CA ARG A 372 8.93 6.98 15.35
C ARG A 372 9.66 6.28 16.47
N SER A 373 10.90 5.88 16.23
CA SER A 373 11.90 5.56 17.23
C SER A 373 12.83 6.76 17.44
N ARG A 374 13.22 7.00 18.70
CA ARG A 374 14.14 8.09 19.05
C ARG A 374 15.23 7.58 19.97
N GLN A 375 16.46 7.78 19.57
CA GLN A 375 17.63 7.41 20.36
C GLN A 375 18.54 8.62 20.60
N THR A 376 19.17 8.66 21.78
CA THR A 376 20.18 9.68 22.09
C THR A 376 21.48 8.97 22.45
N ARG A 377 22.55 9.38 21.81
CA ARG A 377 23.89 8.83 22.03
C ARG A 377 24.87 9.96 22.34
N VAL A 378 25.88 9.65 23.13
CA VAL A 378 26.97 10.58 23.45
C VAL A 378 28.26 10.06 22.82
N LEU A 379 28.92 10.94 22.06
CA LEU A 379 30.14 10.69 21.36
C LEU A 379 31.28 11.57 21.95
N ARG A 380 32.48 11.03 22.09
CA ARG A 380 33.70 11.77 22.42
C ARG A 380 34.67 11.81 21.23
N SER A 381 35.27 12.95 20.98
CA SER A 381 36.35 13.05 20.00
C SER A 381 37.66 12.56 20.63
N GLN A 382 38.40 11.68 19.92
CA GLN A 382 39.73 11.17 20.34
C GLN A 382 40.85 11.60 19.39
N THR A 383 42.05 11.81 19.92
CA THR A 383 43.28 12.00 19.12
C THR A 383 43.93 10.66 18.86
N LEU A 384 44.48 10.45 17.66
CA LEU A 384 45.43 9.35 17.41
C LEU A 384 46.67 9.65 18.22
N GLY A 385 46.92 8.91 19.30
CA GLY A 385 48.22 9.03 20.01
C GLY A 385 48.23 8.90 21.52
N GLN A 386 47.26 8.26 22.15
CA GLN A 386 47.43 7.77 23.52
C GLN A 386 47.05 6.28 23.59
N ARG A 387 47.89 5.39 23.04
CA ARG A 387 48.03 4.08 23.65
C ARG A 387 48.73 4.31 24.98
N ARG A 388 48.03 4.21 26.08
CA ARG A 388 48.65 3.97 27.36
C ARG A 388 49.33 2.61 27.26
N GLY A 389 50.65 2.59 27.48
CA GLY A 389 51.43 1.41 27.74
C GLY A 389 50.93 0.69 28.99
#